data_6d67bc4fbbcd78b68967afa21895f392
#
_entry.id   6d67bc4fbbcd78b68967afa21895f392
#
_cell.length_a   1.000
_cell.length_b   1.000
_cell.length_c   1.000
_cell.angle_alpha   90.00
_cell.angle_beta   90.00
_cell.angle_gamma   90.00
#
_symmetry.space_group_name_H-M   'P 1'
#
loop_
_entity.id
_entity.type
_entity.pdbx_description
1 polymer ?
#
loop_
_entity_poly.entity_id
_entity_poly.type
_entity_poly.pdbx_seq_one_letter_code
_entity_poly.pdbx_strand_id
1 'polypeptide(L)'
;KVNKPLTTEDITKIKKIMKEKIKENIPFTKIETSKSDAISYFKNKKREDKVRTLFYIKTNFVTLYKLGDTYNYIIGDLPYTTGSLKYFDLSLIKDHGVVVRFPSIYDNNKVVKYTHHENYFNSLEEYGTWGNNLNINNLGELNEFITNNNAGDIIQLSEIMQDYKLLSIAEQIVLNKDDYKVILLSGPSS
;
A
#
# COMPACT_ATOMS: atom_id res chain seq x y z
N LYS A 1 -10.67 5.76 1.59
CA LYS A 1 -10.35 7.09 2.16
C LYS A 1 -11.04 7.21 3.51
N VAL A 2 -10.32 7.63 4.54
CA VAL A 2 -10.92 7.95 5.84
C VAL A 2 -11.51 9.36 5.72
N ASN A 3 -12.80 9.51 6.03
CA ASN A 3 -13.49 10.80 5.90
C ASN A 3 -13.04 11.85 6.93
N LYS A 4 -12.20 11.45 7.89
CA LYS A 4 -11.67 12.30 8.96
C LYS A 4 -10.20 11.94 9.17
N PRO A 5 -9.31 12.93 9.37
CA PRO A 5 -7.92 12.66 9.72
C PRO A 5 -7.83 11.81 10.99
N LEU A 6 -6.92 10.84 11.00
CA LEU A 6 -6.66 10.02 12.17
C LEU A 6 -5.97 10.86 13.25
N THR A 7 -6.33 10.62 14.50
CA THR A 7 -5.73 11.25 15.67
C THR A 7 -4.75 10.30 16.38
N THR A 8 -3.90 10.83 17.25
CA THR A 8 -3.03 10.02 18.10
C THR A 8 -3.83 9.05 19.00
N GLU A 9 -5.02 9.46 19.43
CA GLU A 9 -5.92 8.62 20.21
C GLU A 9 -6.43 7.43 19.36
N ASP A 10 -6.78 7.66 18.10
CA ASP A 10 -7.20 6.61 17.18
C ASP A 10 -6.08 5.58 16.99
N ILE A 11 -4.84 6.04 16.80
CA ILE A 11 -3.67 5.15 16.68
C ILE A 11 -3.46 4.33 17.94
N THR A 12 -3.63 4.94 19.11
CA THR A 12 -3.53 4.25 20.40
C THR A 12 -4.60 3.16 20.53
N LYS A 13 -5.84 3.45 20.15
CA LYS A 13 -6.95 2.48 20.14
C LYS A 13 -6.69 1.35 19.17
N ILE A 14 -6.28 1.67 17.93
CA ILE A 14 -5.94 0.66 16.89
C ILE A 14 -4.83 -0.25 17.41
N LYS A 15 -3.75 0.33 17.94
CA LYS A 15 -2.63 -0.44 18.48
C LYS A 15 -3.05 -1.37 19.63
N LYS A 16 -3.96 -0.92 20.51
CA LYS A 16 -4.52 -1.73 21.58
C LYS A 16 -5.30 -2.92 21.02
N ILE A 17 -6.22 -2.68 20.09
CA ILE A 17 -7.02 -3.73 19.45
C ILE A 17 -6.12 -4.74 18.71
N MET A 18 -5.11 -4.28 17.98
CA MET A 18 -4.15 -5.16 17.32
C MET A 18 -3.42 -6.06 18.31
N LYS A 19 -2.96 -5.51 19.45
CA LYS A 19 -2.31 -6.30 20.51
C LYS A 19 -3.24 -7.34 21.12
N GLU A 20 -4.51 -6.99 21.33
CA GLU A 20 -5.52 -7.92 21.83
C GLU A 20 -5.72 -9.08 20.85
N LYS A 21 -5.90 -8.79 19.55
CA LYS A 21 -6.03 -9.81 18.51
C LYS A 21 -4.79 -10.71 18.37
N ILE A 22 -3.61 -10.16 18.57
CA ILE A 22 -2.37 -10.95 18.61
C ILE A 22 -2.35 -11.87 19.83
N LYS A 23 -2.76 -11.38 21.01
CA LYS A 23 -2.85 -12.17 22.23
C LYS A 23 -3.90 -13.28 22.15
N GLU A 24 -5.02 -13.04 21.47
CA GLU A 24 -6.06 -14.03 21.20
C GLU A 24 -5.55 -15.18 20.31
N ASN A 25 -4.45 -14.99 19.60
CA ASN A 25 -3.81 -16.01 18.76
C ASN A 25 -4.76 -16.62 17.72
N ILE A 26 -5.52 -15.80 17.04
CA ILE A 26 -6.58 -16.20 16.10
C ILE A 26 -5.94 -16.80 14.84
N PRO A 27 -6.41 -17.96 14.35
CA PRO A 27 -5.90 -18.55 13.13
C PRO A 27 -6.31 -17.75 11.88
N PHE A 28 -5.39 -17.65 10.91
CA PHE A 28 -5.69 -17.26 9.54
C PHE A 28 -6.07 -18.51 8.75
N THR A 29 -7.32 -18.65 8.37
CA THR A 29 -7.80 -19.84 7.66
C THR A 29 -8.00 -19.51 6.18
N LYS A 30 -7.36 -20.29 5.30
CA LYS A 30 -7.61 -20.23 3.86
C LYS A 30 -8.96 -20.90 3.55
N ILE A 31 -9.79 -20.23 2.78
CA ILE A 31 -11.09 -20.73 2.35
C ILE A 31 -11.19 -20.53 0.84
N GLU A 32 -11.40 -21.61 0.11
CA GLU A 32 -11.76 -21.55 -1.29
C GLU A 32 -13.25 -21.29 -1.44
N THR A 33 -13.61 -20.34 -2.27
CA THR A 33 -15.01 -19.98 -2.54
C THR A 33 -15.20 -19.62 -4.01
N SER A 34 -16.44 -19.62 -4.48
CA SER A 34 -16.72 -19.14 -5.83
C SER A 34 -16.38 -17.64 -5.96
N LYS A 35 -15.94 -17.25 -7.14
CA LYS A 35 -15.68 -15.82 -7.41
C LYS A 35 -16.93 -14.97 -7.22
N SER A 36 -18.11 -15.49 -7.58
CA SER A 36 -19.41 -14.82 -7.41
C SER A 36 -19.73 -14.55 -5.93
N ASP A 37 -19.52 -15.54 -5.07
CA ASP A 37 -19.77 -15.39 -3.63
C ASP A 37 -18.80 -14.41 -2.97
N ALA A 38 -17.51 -14.47 -3.36
CA ALA A 38 -16.52 -13.51 -2.91
C ALA A 38 -16.86 -12.07 -3.31
N ILE A 39 -17.27 -11.85 -4.57
CA ILE A 39 -17.72 -10.54 -5.06
C ILE A 39 -18.94 -10.07 -4.26
N SER A 40 -19.94 -10.93 -4.05
CA SER A 40 -21.15 -10.61 -3.29
C SER A 40 -20.81 -10.23 -1.85
N TYR A 41 -19.91 -10.96 -1.20
CA TYR A 41 -19.43 -10.63 0.15
C TYR A 41 -18.79 -9.23 0.21
N PHE A 42 -17.84 -8.93 -0.70
CA PHE A 42 -17.15 -7.64 -0.70
C PHE A 42 -18.08 -6.48 -1.10
N LYS A 43 -19.05 -6.72 -1.97
CA LYS A 43 -20.09 -5.74 -2.32
C LYS A 43 -20.93 -5.37 -1.10
N ASN A 44 -21.36 -6.35 -0.31
CA ASN A 44 -22.07 -6.12 0.95
C ASN A 44 -21.23 -5.38 1.99
N LYS A 45 -19.91 -5.55 1.96
CA LYS A 45 -18.95 -4.82 2.82
C LYS A 45 -18.53 -3.46 2.24
N LYS A 46 -19.08 -3.02 1.12
CA LYS A 46 -18.74 -1.77 0.41
C LYS A 46 -17.25 -1.65 0.07
N ARG A 47 -16.63 -2.80 -0.28
CA ARG A 47 -15.22 -2.91 -0.65
C ARG A 47 -15.10 -3.00 -2.17
N GLU A 48 -15.41 -1.87 -2.83
CA GLU A 48 -15.37 -1.78 -4.31
C GLU A 48 -13.98 -2.09 -4.89
N ASP A 49 -12.91 -1.77 -4.15
CA ASP A 49 -11.54 -2.13 -4.50
C ASP A 49 -11.39 -3.66 -4.71
N LYS A 50 -11.97 -4.46 -3.83
CA LYS A 50 -11.94 -5.93 -3.92
C LYS A 50 -12.89 -6.45 -4.99
N VAL A 51 -14.06 -5.87 -5.12
CA VAL A 51 -15.05 -6.22 -6.16
C VAL A 51 -14.42 -6.07 -7.54
N ARG A 52 -13.83 -4.90 -7.83
CA ARG A 52 -13.17 -4.65 -9.12
C ARG A 52 -11.97 -5.58 -9.34
N THR A 53 -11.12 -5.78 -8.33
CA THR A 53 -9.97 -6.69 -8.45
C THR A 53 -10.43 -8.11 -8.80
N LEU A 54 -11.44 -8.63 -8.10
CA LEU A 54 -11.96 -9.98 -8.33
C LEU A 54 -12.66 -10.13 -9.68
N PHE A 55 -13.28 -9.08 -10.19
CA PHE A 55 -13.96 -9.09 -11.48
C PHE A 55 -13.00 -9.51 -12.62
N TYR A 56 -11.75 -9.02 -12.59
CA TYR A 56 -10.75 -9.28 -13.62
C TYR A 56 -9.97 -10.60 -13.42
N ILE A 57 -10.20 -11.33 -12.33
CA ILE A 57 -9.60 -12.64 -12.13
C ILE A 57 -10.24 -13.66 -13.08
N LYS A 58 -9.41 -14.42 -13.78
CA LYS A 58 -9.88 -15.39 -14.80
C LYS A 58 -10.42 -16.70 -14.21
N THR A 59 -10.08 -17.04 -12.96
CA THR A 59 -10.53 -18.27 -12.31
C THR A 59 -11.96 -18.15 -11.78
N ASN A 60 -12.68 -19.26 -11.73
CA ASN A 60 -14.03 -19.34 -11.16
C ASN A 60 -14.03 -19.43 -9.64
N PHE A 61 -12.91 -19.81 -9.05
CA PHE A 61 -12.71 -19.95 -7.61
C PHE A 61 -11.56 -19.02 -7.16
N VAL A 62 -11.66 -18.53 -5.94
CA VAL A 62 -10.67 -17.67 -5.31
C VAL A 62 -10.44 -18.08 -3.87
N THR A 63 -9.22 -17.89 -3.39
CA THR A 63 -8.87 -18.14 -1.99
C THR A 63 -9.03 -16.86 -1.19
N LEU A 64 -9.85 -16.92 -0.15
CA LEU A 64 -9.97 -15.87 0.86
C LEU A 64 -9.28 -16.30 2.15
N TYR A 65 -8.76 -15.33 2.89
CA TYR A 65 -8.33 -15.54 4.27
C TYR A 65 -9.43 -15.11 5.24
N LYS A 66 -9.80 -16.01 6.15
CA LYS A 66 -10.71 -15.74 7.25
C LYS A 66 -9.92 -15.40 8.50
N LEU A 67 -10.30 -14.32 9.18
CA LEU A 67 -9.84 -13.94 10.51
C LEU A 67 -11.07 -13.63 11.38
N GLY A 68 -11.39 -14.48 12.34
CA GLY A 68 -12.67 -14.38 13.06
C GLY A 68 -13.84 -14.46 12.07
N ASP A 69 -14.71 -13.46 12.07
CA ASP A 69 -15.88 -13.39 11.17
C ASP A 69 -15.64 -12.53 9.92
N THR A 70 -14.38 -12.15 9.67
CA THR A 70 -14.03 -11.30 8.55
C THR A 70 -13.24 -12.08 7.50
N TYR A 71 -13.57 -11.84 6.24
CA TYR A 71 -12.83 -12.41 5.10
C TYR A 71 -12.09 -11.31 4.36
N ASN A 72 -10.92 -11.64 3.84
CA ASN A 72 -10.19 -10.75 2.94
C ASN A 72 -9.54 -11.53 1.80
N TYR A 73 -9.44 -10.89 0.64
CA TYR A 73 -8.67 -11.37 -0.49
C TYR A 73 -7.26 -10.81 -0.40
N ILE A 74 -6.29 -11.69 -0.25
CA ILE A 74 -4.87 -11.35 -0.11
C ILE A 74 -4.08 -12.24 -1.06
N ILE A 75 -3.16 -11.63 -1.81
CA ILE A 75 -2.22 -12.35 -2.68
C ILE A 75 -0.99 -12.70 -1.85
N GLY A 76 -0.63 -13.98 -1.80
CA GLY A 76 0.48 -14.50 -1.00
C GLY A 76 0.02 -15.22 0.26
N ASP A 77 0.99 -15.62 1.07
CA ASP A 77 0.74 -16.40 2.27
C ASP A 77 0.75 -15.54 3.53
N LEU A 78 -0.19 -15.81 4.41
CA LEU A 78 -0.23 -15.26 5.75
C LEU A 78 0.38 -16.25 6.75
N PRO A 79 0.86 -15.78 7.92
CA PRO A 79 1.25 -16.67 9.01
C PRO A 79 0.06 -17.50 9.49
N TYR A 80 0.32 -18.57 10.22
CA TYR A 80 -0.75 -19.46 10.69
C TYR A 80 -1.74 -18.76 11.64
N THR A 81 -1.24 -17.88 12.49
CA THR A 81 -2.06 -17.18 13.50
C THR A 81 -1.58 -15.74 13.70
N THR A 82 -2.46 -14.92 14.26
CA THR A 82 -2.13 -13.56 14.69
C THR A 82 -1.03 -13.53 15.75
N GLY A 83 -0.87 -14.58 16.54
CA GLY A 83 0.17 -14.70 17.56
C GLY A 83 1.60 -14.62 17.03
N SER A 84 1.81 -14.85 15.73
CA SER A 84 3.12 -14.68 15.07
C SER A 84 3.53 -13.21 14.93
N LEU A 85 2.59 -12.27 15.00
CA LEU A 85 2.80 -10.83 14.73
C LEU A 85 3.14 -10.03 16.01
N LYS A 86 3.97 -10.57 16.88
CA LYS A 86 4.21 -10.03 18.23
C LYS A 86 4.88 -8.65 18.24
N TYR A 87 5.74 -8.40 17.27
CA TYR A 87 6.61 -7.23 17.28
C TYR A 87 6.19 -6.23 16.22
N PHE A 88 5.51 -5.21 16.63
CA PHE A 88 5.12 -4.11 15.75
C PHE A 88 4.96 -2.80 16.53
N ASP A 89 4.99 -1.69 15.83
CA ASP A 89 4.60 -0.39 16.34
C ASP A 89 3.86 0.43 15.29
N LEU A 90 3.03 1.36 15.74
CA LEU A 90 2.29 2.29 14.89
C LEU A 90 2.73 3.71 15.23
N SER A 91 2.95 4.52 14.20
CA SER A 91 3.22 5.94 14.34
C SER A 91 2.30 6.72 13.41
N LEU A 92 1.63 7.74 13.96
CA LEU A 92 0.93 8.73 13.16
C LEU A 92 1.96 9.69 12.60
N ILE A 93 1.96 9.86 11.29
CA ILE A 93 2.77 10.86 10.60
C ILE A 93 1.81 11.94 10.17
N LYS A 94 2.02 13.14 10.71
CA LYS A 94 1.16 14.28 10.41
C LYS A 94 1.10 14.46 8.88
N ASP A 95 -0.13 14.64 8.40
CA ASP A 95 -0.46 14.86 6.98
C ASP A 95 -0.21 13.66 6.04
N HIS A 96 0.56 12.63 6.45
CA HIS A 96 0.93 11.48 5.62
C HIS A 96 0.24 10.16 6.01
N GLY A 97 -0.40 10.07 7.16
CA GLY A 97 -1.13 8.88 7.59
C GLY A 97 -0.42 8.06 8.67
N VAL A 98 -0.45 6.74 8.56
CA VAL A 98 0.04 5.82 9.60
C VAL A 98 1.17 4.95 9.06
N VAL A 99 2.28 4.93 9.77
CA VAL A 99 3.39 4.01 9.51
C VAL A 99 3.28 2.82 10.45
N VAL A 100 3.25 1.62 9.88
CA VAL A 100 3.35 0.35 10.60
C VAL A 100 4.82 -0.09 10.55
N ARG A 101 5.42 -0.31 11.71
CA ARG A 101 6.80 -0.78 11.82
C ARG A 101 6.81 -2.17 12.41
N PHE A 102 7.66 -3.01 11.87
CA PHE A 102 7.95 -4.36 12.35
C PHE A 102 9.46 -4.62 12.21
N PRO A 103 10.03 -5.57 12.97
CA PRO A 103 11.45 -5.88 12.89
C PRO A 103 11.84 -6.42 11.52
N SER A 104 13.02 -6.05 11.04
CA SER A 104 13.71 -6.78 9.97
C SER A 104 14.43 -8.00 10.55
N ILE A 105 14.93 -8.86 9.67
CA ILE A 105 15.79 -10.01 10.07
C ILE A 105 17.07 -9.57 10.79
N TYR A 106 17.50 -8.32 10.61
CA TYR A 106 18.72 -7.76 11.20
C TYR A 106 18.50 -7.14 12.59
N ASP A 107 17.23 -6.96 13.01
CA ASP A 107 16.89 -6.17 14.20
C ASP A 107 16.64 -7.02 15.47
N ASN A 108 16.95 -8.33 15.42
CA ASN A 108 16.77 -9.25 16.55
C ASN A 108 15.37 -9.13 17.22
N ASN A 109 14.31 -9.10 16.42
CA ASN A 109 12.92 -8.93 16.85
C ASN A 109 12.64 -7.59 17.58
N LYS A 110 13.49 -6.59 17.42
CA LYS A 110 13.25 -5.24 17.97
C LYS A 110 12.68 -4.33 16.89
N VAL A 111 11.65 -3.60 17.26
CA VAL A 111 11.10 -2.54 16.38
C VAL A 111 12.02 -1.33 16.46
N VAL A 112 12.68 -0.99 15.37
CA VAL A 112 13.58 0.15 15.30
C VAL A 112 12.84 1.46 15.52
N LYS A 113 13.50 2.45 16.13
CA LYS A 113 12.93 3.80 16.31
C LYS A 113 12.60 4.39 14.95
N TYR A 114 11.45 5.03 14.86
CA TYR A 114 11.03 5.71 13.64
C TYR A 114 11.96 6.88 13.32
N THR A 115 12.43 6.92 12.09
CA THR A 115 13.11 8.07 11.51
C THR A 115 12.27 8.56 10.36
N HIS A 116 11.90 9.83 10.39
CA HIS A 116 11.10 10.43 9.33
C HIS A 116 11.98 10.77 8.12
N HIS A 117 11.48 10.44 6.93
CA HIS A 117 12.13 10.71 5.65
C HIS A 117 11.16 11.50 4.77
N GLU A 118 11.18 12.82 4.90
CA GLU A 118 10.25 13.74 4.22
C GLU A 118 10.20 13.50 2.71
N ASN A 119 11.37 13.45 2.06
CA ASN A 119 11.45 13.24 0.61
C ASN A 119 10.79 11.93 0.14
N TYR A 120 10.85 10.89 0.97
CA TYR A 120 10.20 9.62 0.67
C TYR A 120 8.67 9.76 0.71
N PHE A 121 8.12 10.44 1.70
CA PHE A 121 6.68 10.67 1.81
C PHE A 121 6.16 11.59 0.71
N ASN A 122 6.89 12.67 0.41
CA ASN A 122 6.56 13.57 -0.69
C ASN A 122 6.49 12.83 -2.02
N SER A 123 7.44 11.92 -2.27
CA SER A 123 7.41 11.07 -3.48
C SER A 123 6.19 10.15 -3.51
N LEU A 124 5.83 9.52 -2.39
CA LEU A 124 4.63 8.67 -2.31
C LEU A 124 3.34 9.46 -2.55
N GLU A 125 3.24 10.67 -2.01
CA GLU A 125 2.08 11.55 -2.22
C GLU A 125 1.96 12.02 -3.67
N GLU A 126 3.08 12.32 -4.29
CA GLU A 126 3.12 12.69 -5.69
C GLU A 126 2.61 11.55 -6.59
N TYR A 127 3.07 10.32 -6.37
CA TYR A 127 2.54 9.14 -7.07
C TYR A 127 1.07 8.90 -6.76
N GLY A 128 0.64 9.09 -5.52
CA GLY A 128 -0.76 8.99 -5.12
C GLY A 128 -1.63 10.03 -5.84
N THR A 129 -1.15 11.27 -5.95
CA THR A 129 -1.84 12.34 -6.68
C THR A 129 -1.96 12.01 -8.17
N TRP A 130 -0.89 11.50 -8.77
CA TRP A 130 -0.90 11.08 -10.16
C TRP A 130 -1.92 9.95 -10.40
N GLY A 131 -1.93 8.93 -9.55
CA GLY A 131 -2.93 7.86 -9.60
C GLY A 131 -4.36 8.38 -9.46
N ASN A 132 -4.60 9.32 -8.54
CA ASN A 132 -5.90 9.97 -8.38
C ASN A 132 -6.34 10.72 -9.65
N ASN A 133 -5.43 11.45 -10.29
CA ASN A 133 -5.72 12.21 -11.52
C ASN A 133 -6.11 11.29 -12.69
N LEU A 134 -5.55 10.09 -12.74
CA LEU A 134 -5.91 9.06 -13.72
C LEU A 134 -7.11 8.20 -13.28
N ASN A 135 -7.65 8.39 -12.08
CA ASN A 135 -8.64 7.50 -11.45
C ASN A 135 -8.14 6.04 -11.30
N ILE A 136 -6.83 5.86 -11.09
CA ILE A 136 -6.16 4.56 -10.89
C ILE A 136 -5.54 4.54 -9.50
N ASN A 137 -6.32 4.14 -8.50
CA ASN A 137 -5.88 4.13 -7.09
C ASN A 137 -5.66 2.71 -6.54
N ASN A 138 -6.05 1.70 -7.30
CA ASN A 138 -5.94 0.30 -6.91
C ASN A 138 -5.85 -0.60 -8.14
N LEU A 139 -5.48 -1.86 -7.90
CA LEU A 139 -5.30 -2.85 -8.97
C LEU A 139 -6.57 -3.08 -9.79
N GLY A 140 -7.75 -3.01 -9.17
CA GLY A 140 -9.02 -3.18 -9.89
C GLY A 140 -9.26 -2.05 -10.91
N GLU A 141 -8.97 -0.81 -10.52
CA GLU A 141 -9.07 0.36 -11.43
C GLU A 141 -8.00 0.32 -12.52
N LEU A 142 -6.79 -0.14 -12.21
CA LEU A 142 -5.76 -0.36 -13.23
C LEU A 142 -6.20 -1.40 -14.26
N ASN A 143 -6.74 -2.53 -13.82
CA ASN A 143 -7.25 -3.56 -14.70
C ASN A 143 -8.42 -3.07 -15.56
N GLU A 144 -9.30 -2.27 -14.99
CA GLU A 144 -10.40 -1.62 -15.72
C GLU A 144 -9.88 -0.66 -16.78
N PHE A 145 -8.88 0.17 -16.44
CA PHE A 145 -8.25 1.08 -17.38
C PHE A 145 -7.61 0.31 -18.57
N ILE A 146 -6.81 -0.73 -18.27
CA ILE A 146 -6.15 -1.54 -19.30
C ILE A 146 -7.17 -2.24 -20.22
N THR A 147 -8.30 -2.66 -19.67
CA THR A 147 -9.34 -3.37 -20.44
C THR A 147 -10.12 -2.42 -21.34
N ASN A 148 -10.39 -1.20 -20.89
CA ASN A 148 -11.19 -0.21 -21.60
C ASN A 148 -10.35 0.69 -22.53
N ASN A 149 -9.04 0.76 -22.29
CA ASN A 149 -8.10 1.59 -23.06
C ASN A 149 -6.93 0.72 -23.52
N ASN A 150 -5.98 1.31 -24.21
CA ASN A 150 -4.75 0.63 -24.57
C ASN A 150 -3.78 0.65 -23.36
N ALA A 151 -3.21 -0.51 -22.99
CA ALA A 151 -2.16 -0.56 -21.97
C ALA A 151 -0.96 0.35 -22.33
N GLY A 152 -0.69 0.56 -23.60
CA GLY A 152 0.34 1.51 -24.09
C GLY A 152 0.13 2.93 -23.60
N ASP A 153 -1.11 3.38 -23.45
CA ASP A 153 -1.41 4.74 -23.02
C ASP A 153 -0.94 5.02 -21.59
N ILE A 154 -1.16 4.09 -20.65
CA ILE A 154 -0.68 4.24 -19.27
C ILE A 154 0.85 4.14 -19.18
N ILE A 155 1.47 3.29 -20.00
CA ILE A 155 2.93 3.17 -20.09
C ILE A 155 3.51 4.49 -20.57
N GLN A 156 3.01 5.02 -21.68
CA GLN A 156 3.48 6.29 -22.26
C GLN A 156 3.30 7.46 -21.28
N LEU A 157 2.14 7.55 -20.60
CA LEU A 157 1.91 8.57 -19.58
C LEU A 157 2.90 8.46 -18.41
N SER A 158 3.24 7.24 -18.00
CA SER A 158 4.21 7.00 -16.92
C SER A 158 5.62 7.39 -17.34
N GLU A 159 6.02 7.09 -18.57
CA GLU A 159 7.32 7.47 -19.15
C GLU A 159 7.44 8.99 -19.27
N ILE A 160 6.42 9.67 -19.80
CA ILE A 160 6.38 11.13 -19.88
C ILE A 160 6.52 11.78 -18.50
N MET A 161 5.86 11.24 -17.49
CA MET A 161 5.96 11.76 -16.12
C MET A 161 7.37 11.57 -15.56
N GLN A 162 8.02 10.44 -15.85
CA GLN A 162 9.40 10.19 -15.43
C GLN A 162 10.37 11.15 -16.14
N ASP A 163 10.23 11.33 -17.45
CA ASP A 163 11.05 12.24 -18.22
C ASP A 163 10.91 13.69 -17.75
N TYR A 164 9.68 14.12 -17.44
CA TYR A 164 9.43 15.44 -16.85
C TYR A 164 10.17 15.64 -15.52
N LYS A 165 10.20 14.64 -14.65
CA LYS A 165 10.96 14.70 -13.39
C LYS A 165 12.46 14.78 -13.62
N LEU A 166 13.00 13.99 -14.53
CA LEU A 166 14.42 14.03 -14.89
C LEU A 166 14.81 15.41 -15.45
N LEU A 167 13.95 15.96 -16.32
CA LEU A 167 14.16 17.30 -16.87
C LEU A 167 14.14 18.37 -15.78
N SER A 168 13.20 18.30 -14.84
CA SER A 168 13.12 19.23 -13.71
C SER A 168 14.38 19.18 -12.82
N ILE A 169 14.94 17.99 -12.58
CA ILE A 169 16.21 17.86 -11.86
C ILE A 169 17.36 18.48 -12.67
N ALA A 170 17.42 18.22 -13.98
CA ALA A 170 18.43 18.79 -14.85
C ALA A 170 18.36 20.34 -14.87
N GLU A 171 17.16 20.90 -14.94
CA GLU A 171 16.95 22.35 -14.84
C GLU A 171 17.47 22.91 -13.51
N GLN A 172 17.17 22.27 -12.37
CA GLN A 172 17.68 22.70 -11.07
C GLN A 172 19.22 22.69 -11.02
N ILE A 173 19.84 21.67 -11.60
CA ILE A 173 21.30 21.59 -11.69
C ILE A 173 21.86 22.76 -12.51
N VAL A 174 21.28 23.05 -13.66
CA VAL A 174 21.73 24.13 -14.54
C VAL A 174 21.55 25.50 -13.88
N LEU A 175 20.43 25.73 -13.23
CA LEU A 175 20.15 27.00 -12.54
C LEU A 175 21.10 27.25 -11.36
N ASN A 176 21.57 26.19 -10.71
CA ASN A 176 22.47 26.28 -9.55
C ASN A 176 23.92 25.83 -9.86
N LYS A 177 24.32 25.86 -11.14
CA LYS A 177 25.64 25.34 -11.60
C LYS A 177 26.85 25.96 -10.87
N ASP A 178 26.70 27.20 -10.40
CA ASP A 178 27.78 27.90 -9.70
C ASP A 178 27.94 27.44 -8.23
N ASP A 179 26.85 26.89 -7.64
CA ASP A 179 26.82 26.37 -6.27
C ASP A 179 27.06 24.84 -6.25
N TYR A 180 26.50 24.12 -7.20
CA TYR A 180 26.59 22.67 -7.29
C TYR A 180 27.91 22.24 -7.96
N LYS A 181 28.92 21.95 -7.17
CA LYS A 181 30.24 21.51 -7.67
C LYS A 181 30.33 19.98 -7.84
N VAL A 182 29.48 19.23 -7.13
CA VAL A 182 29.45 17.77 -7.19
C VAL A 182 27.98 17.32 -7.13
N ILE A 183 27.64 16.39 -8.00
CA ILE A 183 26.31 15.75 -8.03
C ILE A 183 26.53 14.27 -7.77
N LEU A 184 25.88 13.76 -6.73
CA LEU A 184 25.91 12.35 -6.36
C LEU A 184 24.59 11.70 -6.75
N LEU A 185 24.66 10.66 -7.58
CA LEU A 185 23.52 9.80 -7.90
C LEU A 185 23.61 8.55 -7.02
N SER A 186 22.52 8.28 -6.28
CA SER A 186 22.39 7.08 -5.46
C SER A 186 21.05 6.42 -5.76
N GLY A 187 21.05 5.11 -5.92
CA GLY A 187 19.85 4.33 -6.15
C GLY A 187 20.03 2.91 -5.60
N PRO A 188 18.95 2.12 -5.50
CA PRO A 188 19.08 0.72 -5.15
C PRO A 188 19.89 0.03 -6.25
N SER A 189 21.03 -0.55 -5.87
CA SER A 189 21.78 -1.41 -6.77
C SER A 189 20.94 -2.67 -7.02
N SER A 190 20.63 -2.94 -8.27
CA SER A 190 20.07 -4.23 -8.71
C SER A 190 21.14 -5.28 -8.79
#